data_473b5e1169338d0e1ec72d9238b6ee15
#
_entry.id   473b5e1169338d0e1ec72d9238b6ee15
#
_cell.length_a   1.000
_cell.length_b   1.000
_cell.length_c   1.000
_cell.angle_alpha   90.00
_cell.angle_beta   90.00
_cell.angle_gamma   90.00
#
_symmetry.space_group_name_H-M   'P 1'
#
loop_
_entity.id
_entity.type
_entity.pdbx_description
1 polymer ?
#
loop_
_entity_poly.entity_id
_entity_poly.type
_entity_poly.pdbx_seq_one_letter_code
_entity_poly.pdbx_strand_id
1 'polypeptide(L)'
;MIPVYICDDEPFIRENLTQIVDSQILILDCDMGPVRALEDPDALLRAQREASVPAIYFLDIDFPGKMSGLVLAQKLRQYDPRGFIIFITAHSDLAFETFRLRLEALDYIVKGSRGAMTGRVQKCLESIQERMQAQQPGQGSYCTVKILDTVRHIPVESILYLEAVGIRHTLRMHLDDELLEFNSSLDHFTQQLGDGFWRCHRSFLVNRSRIRAVHLKEQTVELDNGETCLLSRKAKSEYRAD
;
A
#
# COMPACT_ATOMS: atom_id res chain seq x y z
N MET A 1 -8.89 7.64 2.59
CA MET A 1 -9.38 7.05 3.85
C MET A 1 -9.44 5.53 3.72
N ILE A 2 -8.75 4.78 4.58
CA ILE A 2 -8.64 3.31 4.55
C ILE A 2 -9.74 2.72 5.46
N PRO A 3 -10.64 1.86 4.95
CA PRO A 3 -11.70 1.27 5.77
C PRO A 3 -11.11 0.35 6.86
N VAL A 4 -11.73 0.37 8.04
CA VAL A 4 -11.35 -0.47 9.18
C VAL A 4 -12.48 -1.42 9.52
N TYR A 5 -12.16 -2.70 9.58
CA TYR A 5 -13.10 -3.76 9.95
C TYR A 5 -12.69 -4.39 11.28
N ILE A 6 -13.66 -4.57 12.14
CA ILE A 6 -13.52 -5.31 13.40
C ILE A 6 -14.47 -6.51 13.31
N CYS A 7 -13.95 -7.72 13.53
CA CYS A 7 -14.74 -8.92 13.55
C CYS A 7 -14.50 -9.70 14.85
N ASP A 8 -15.53 -9.76 15.69
CA ASP A 8 -15.51 -10.42 16.99
C ASP A 8 -16.96 -10.78 17.34
N ASP A 9 -17.26 -12.00 17.78
CA ASP A 9 -18.62 -12.44 18.11
C ASP A 9 -19.08 -11.94 19.47
N GLU A 10 -18.16 -11.59 20.39
CA GLU A 10 -18.46 -11.03 21.69
C GLU A 10 -18.85 -9.55 21.62
N PRO A 11 -20.13 -9.17 21.87
CA PRO A 11 -20.59 -7.78 21.72
C PRO A 11 -19.79 -6.77 22.55
N PHE A 12 -19.44 -7.13 23.79
CA PHE A 12 -18.69 -6.25 24.69
C PHE A 12 -17.27 -5.97 24.18
N ILE A 13 -16.59 -6.99 23.69
CA ILE A 13 -15.22 -6.85 23.13
C ILE A 13 -15.28 -6.02 21.86
N ARG A 14 -16.21 -6.34 20.96
CA ARG A 14 -16.44 -5.64 19.69
C ARG A 14 -16.70 -4.15 19.91
N GLU A 15 -17.58 -3.79 20.85
CA GLU A 15 -17.91 -2.40 21.18
C GLU A 15 -16.70 -1.67 21.81
N ASN A 16 -16.03 -2.29 22.79
CA ASN A 16 -14.84 -1.71 23.42
C ASN A 16 -13.70 -1.48 22.41
N LEU A 17 -13.48 -2.43 21.53
CA LEU A 17 -12.43 -2.30 20.50
C LEU A 17 -12.78 -1.21 19.49
N THR A 18 -14.06 -1.09 19.08
CA THR A 18 -14.52 0.00 18.22
C THR A 18 -14.22 1.36 18.84
N GLN A 19 -14.56 1.56 20.12
CA GLN A 19 -14.28 2.80 20.84
C GLN A 19 -12.76 3.10 20.91
N ILE A 20 -11.94 2.07 21.15
CA ILE A 20 -10.47 2.22 21.17
C ILE A 20 -9.98 2.67 19.80
N VAL A 21 -10.37 1.97 18.73
CA VAL A 21 -9.91 2.25 17.37
C VAL A 21 -10.34 3.64 16.92
N ASP A 22 -11.62 4.00 17.09
CA ASP A 22 -12.13 5.33 16.73
C ASP A 22 -11.39 6.45 17.48
N SER A 23 -11.16 6.25 18.79
CA SER A 23 -10.42 7.22 19.59
C SER A 23 -8.97 7.38 19.13
N GLN A 24 -8.28 6.28 18.79
CA GLN A 24 -6.90 6.33 18.33
C GLN A 24 -6.79 6.94 16.93
N ILE A 25 -7.70 6.66 16.01
CA ILE A 25 -7.76 7.30 14.69
C ILE A 25 -7.88 8.82 14.84
N LEU A 26 -8.74 9.28 15.76
CA LEU A 26 -8.91 10.71 16.02
C LEU A 26 -7.66 11.34 16.65
N ILE A 27 -7.03 10.67 17.64
CA ILE A 27 -5.83 11.18 18.33
C ILE A 27 -4.63 11.28 17.39
N LEU A 28 -4.48 10.30 16.50
CA LEU A 28 -3.36 10.22 15.55
C LEU A 28 -3.60 11.03 14.26
N ASP A 29 -4.78 11.62 14.11
CA ASP A 29 -5.20 12.33 12.89
C ASP A 29 -4.93 11.51 11.61
N CYS A 30 -5.32 10.22 11.66
CA CYS A 30 -5.06 9.27 10.57
C CYS A 30 -6.19 9.32 9.52
N ASP A 31 -5.83 9.18 8.24
CA ASP A 31 -6.79 9.02 7.13
C ASP A 31 -7.33 7.57 7.05
N MET A 32 -7.89 7.09 8.16
CA MET A 32 -8.44 5.75 8.34
C MET A 32 -9.93 5.81 8.73
N GLY A 33 -10.70 4.78 8.36
CA GLY A 33 -12.13 4.68 8.62
C GLY A 33 -12.96 4.62 7.33
N PRO A 34 -14.26 4.49 7.41
CA PRO A 34 -15.04 4.30 8.63
C PRO A 34 -14.75 2.96 9.33
N VAL A 35 -14.94 2.91 10.65
CA VAL A 35 -14.84 1.67 11.42
C VAL A 35 -16.17 0.91 11.31
N ARG A 36 -16.10 -0.36 10.86
CA ARG A 36 -17.25 -1.25 10.74
C ARG A 36 -17.06 -2.48 11.61
N ALA A 37 -17.90 -2.61 12.62
CA ALA A 37 -17.86 -3.74 13.55
C ALA A 37 -18.88 -4.82 13.13
N LEU A 38 -18.42 -6.05 13.03
CA LEU A 38 -19.17 -7.20 12.53
C LEU A 38 -19.02 -8.39 13.49
N GLU A 39 -20.11 -9.14 13.68
CA GLU A 39 -20.15 -10.33 14.55
C GLU A 39 -19.93 -11.65 13.78
N ASP A 40 -19.87 -11.55 12.47
CA ASP A 40 -19.88 -12.71 11.60
C ASP A 40 -18.78 -12.62 10.54
N PRO A 41 -17.86 -13.63 10.48
CA PRO A 41 -16.81 -13.71 9.49
C PRO A 41 -17.29 -13.65 8.03
N ASP A 42 -18.45 -14.28 7.72
CA ASP A 42 -18.99 -14.26 6.36
C ASP A 42 -19.56 -12.88 5.99
N ALA A 43 -20.10 -12.14 6.97
CA ALA A 43 -20.52 -10.76 6.75
C ALA A 43 -19.31 -9.85 6.42
N LEU A 44 -18.16 -10.06 7.09
CA LEU A 44 -16.95 -9.32 6.79
C LEU A 44 -16.44 -9.63 5.38
N LEU A 45 -16.42 -10.89 4.97
CA LEU A 45 -16.01 -11.26 3.61
C LEU A 45 -16.90 -10.63 2.54
N ARG A 46 -18.21 -10.52 2.78
CA ARG A 46 -19.12 -9.81 1.86
C ARG A 46 -18.79 -8.32 1.78
N ALA A 47 -18.64 -7.67 2.94
CA ALA A 47 -18.33 -6.24 3.01
C ALA A 47 -16.99 -5.90 2.34
N GLN A 48 -15.99 -6.76 2.48
CA GLN A 48 -14.68 -6.56 1.88
C GLN A 48 -14.72 -6.70 0.35
N ARG A 49 -15.49 -7.65 -0.20
CA ARG A 49 -15.64 -7.82 -1.66
C ARG A 49 -16.25 -6.61 -2.38
N GLU A 50 -17.02 -5.82 -1.64
CA GLU A 50 -17.62 -4.57 -2.14
C GLU A 50 -16.63 -3.40 -2.06
N ALA A 51 -15.55 -3.54 -1.30
CA ALA A 51 -14.51 -2.54 -1.13
C ALA A 51 -13.36 -2.79 -2.12
N SER A 52 -13.05 -1.81 -2.95
CA SER A 52 -11.98 -1.91 -3.96
C SER A 52 -10.58 -1.50 -3.47
N VAL A 53 -10.44 -1.15 -2.18
CA VAL A 53 -9.20 -0.61 -1.60
C VAL A 53 -8.68 -1.50 -0.48
N PRO A 54 -7.35 -1.52 -0.21
CA PRO A 54 -6.80 -2.22 0.95
C PRO A 54 -7.45 -1.73 2.24
N ALA A 55 -7.68 -2.66 3.20
CA ALA A 55 -8.36 -2.37 4.45
C ALA A 55 -7.53 -2.81 5.67
N ILE A 56 -7.95 -2.36 6.86
CA ILE A 56 -7.41 -2.77 8.15
C ILE A 56 -8.41 -3.74 8.79
N TYR A 57 -7.93 -4.88 9.26
CA TYR A 57 -8.74 -5.94 9.83
C TYR A 57 -8.28 -6.25 11.24
N PHE A 58 -9.12 -6.00 12.23
CA PHE A 58 -8.98 -6.50 13.59
C PHE A 58 -9.87 -7.74 13.74
N LEU A 59 -9.27 -8.90 13.93
CA LEU A 59 -9.95 -10.19 13.86
C LEU A 59 -9.80 -10.97 15.17
N ASP A 60 -10.91 -11.45 15.74
CA ASP A 60 -10.81 -12.56 16.66
C ASP A 60 -10.49 -13.85 15.90
N ILE A 61 -9.94 -14.82 16.60
CA ILE A 61 -9.66 -16.15 16.06
C ILE A 61 -10.82 -17.09 16.32
N ASP A 62 -11.48 -16.94 17.47
CA ASP A 62 -12.49 -17.89 17.93
C ASP A 62 -13.91 -17.41 17.59
N PHE A 63 -14.58 -18.20 16.75
CA PHE A 63 -15.97 -17.98 16.37
C PHE A 63 -16.73 -19.30 16.52
N PRO A 64 -17.36 -19.56 17.66
CA PRO A 64 -18.04 -20.83 17.92
C PRO A 64 -19.09 -21.20 16.84
N GLY A 65 -18.91 -22.38 16.25
CA GLY A 65 -19.83 -22.88 15.21
C GLY A 65 -19.73 -22.17 13.85
N LYS A 66 -18.76 -21.27 13.68
CA LYS A 66 -18.50 -20.53 12.43
C LYS A 66 -17.07 -20.76 11.94
N MET A 67 -16.71 -20.08 10.87
CA MET A 67 -15.34 -20.06 10.34
C MET A 67 -14.40 -19.36 11.32
N SER A 68 -13.25 -19.98 11.66
CA SER A 68 -12.25 -19.37 12.53
C SER A 68 -11.62 -18.13 11.89
N GLY A 69 -11.12 -17.20 12.72
CA GLY A 69 -10.43 -16.01 12.26
C GLY A 69 -9.17 -16.29 11.45
N LEU A 70 -8.49 -17.41 11.67
CA LEU A 70 -7.35 -17.83 10.84
C LEU A 70 -7.78 -18.18 9.42
N VAL A 71 -8.89 -18.92 9.25
CA VAL A 71 -9.47 -19.24 7.94
C VAL A 71 -10.02 -17.98 7.27
N LEU A 72 -10.66 -17.09 8.05
CA LEU A 72 -11.10 -15.78 7.56
C LEU A 72 -9.92 -14.99 6.98
N ALA A 73 -8.82 -14.89 7.72
CA ALA A 73 -7.61 -14.19 7.28
C ALA A 73 -7.01 -14.77 5.99
N GLN A 74 -6.99 -16.10 5.83
CA GLN A 74 -6.57 -16.74 4.58
C GLN A 74 -7.44 -16.33 3.39
N LYS A 75 -8.77 -16.27 3.57
CA LYS A 75 -9.69 -15.82 2.53
C LYS A 75 -9.52 -14.32 2.24
N LEU A 76 -9.34 -13.50 3.27
CA LEU A 76 -9.07 -12.06 3.10
C LEU A 76 -7.80 -11.83 2.26
N ARG A 77 -6.73 -12.59 2.47
CA ARG A 77 -5.50 -12.49 1.66
C ARG A 77 -5.71 -12.77 0.18
N GLN A 78 -6.72 -13.56 -0.20
CA GLN A 78 -7.07 -13.80 -1.60
C GLN A 78 -7.74 -12.59 -2.27
N TYR A 79 -8.49 -11.79 -1.51
CA TYR A 79 -9.22 -10.63 -2.01
C TYR A 79 -8.49 -9.32 -1.77
N ASP A 80 -7.75 -9.23 -0.65
CA ASP A 80 -6.98 -8.08 -0.24
C ASP A 80 -5.55 -8.50 0.18
N PRO A 81 -4.65 -8.75 -0.79
CA PRO A 81 -3.28 -9.15 -0.50
C PRO A 81 -2.48 -8.09 0.29
N ARG A 82 -2.85 -6.82 0.18
CA ARG A 82 -2.16 -5.69 0.81
C ARG A 82 -2.83 -5.19 2.10
N GLY A 83 -3.98 -5.74 2.48
CA GLY A 83 -4.67 -5.38 3.71
C GLY A 83 -3.85 -5.66 4.97
N PHE A 84 -4.09 -4.92 6.02
CA PHE A 84 -3.40 -5.07 7.31
C PHE A 84 -4.23 -5.95 8.24
N ILE A 85 -3.70 -7.09 8.65
CA ILE A 85 -4.39 -8.04 9.53
C ILE A 85 -3.77 -7.96 10.92
N ILE A 86 -4.60 -7.71 11.93
CA ILE A 86 -4.26 -7.71 13.35
C ILE A 86 -5.19 -8.70 14.05
N PHE A 87 -4.63 -9.70 14.73
CA PHE A 87 -5.44 -10.60 15.54
C PHE A 87 -5.62 -10.04 16.95
N ILE A 88 -6.86 -10.12 17.47
CA ILE A 88 -7.19 -9.78 18.85
C ILE A 88 -7.97 -10.96 19.44
N THR A 89 -7.34 -11.74 20.29
CA THR A 89 -7.89 -13.00 20.77
C THR A 89 -7.50 -13.33 22.21
N ALA A 90 -8.25 -14.19 22.87
CA ALA A 90 -7.91 -14.72 24.19
C ALA A 90 -6.77 -15.78 24.14
N HIS A 91 -6.50 -16.34 22.97
CA HIS A 91 -5.58 -17.47 22.79
C HIS A 91 -4.16 -16.99 22.47
N SER A 92 -3.26 -17.04 23.45
CA SER A 92 -1.83 -16.68 23.25
C SER A 92 -1.03 -17.76 22.51
N ASP A 93 -1.47 -18.99 22.53
CA ASP A 93 -0.82 -20.18 21.96
C ASP A 93 -0.97 -20.28 20.42
N LEU A 94 -1.96 -19.62 19.84
CA LEU A 94 -2.23 -19.67 18.40
C LEU A 94 -1.40 -18.65 17.59
N ALA A 95 -0.60 -17.81 18.22
CA ALA A 95 0.23 -16.83 17.51
C ALA A 95 1.18 -17.52 16.50
N PHE A 96 1.71 -18.69 16.83
CA PHE A 96 2.60 -19.44 15.94
C PHE A 96 1.91 -19.94 14.66
N GLU A 97 0.61 -20.21 14.71
CA GLU A 97 -0.18 -20.65 13.56
C GLU A 97 -0.25 -19.58 12.49
N THR A 98 -0.24 -18.29 12.85
CA THR A 98 -0.24 -17.18 11.87
C THR A 98 1.00 -17.19 10.99
N PHE A 99 2.17 -17.56 11.56
CA PHE A 99 3.42 -17.73 10.80
C PHE A 99 3.36 -18.97 9.91
N ARG A 100 2.88 -20.11 10.44
CA ARG A 100 2.77 -21.36 9.68
C ARG A 100 1.86 -21.21 8.47
N LEU A 101 0.78 -20.45 8.61
CA LEU A 101 -0.19 -20.17 7.55
C LEU A 101 0.22 -19.01 6.62
N ARG A 102 1.38 -18.37 6.86
CA ARG A 102 1.89 -17.23 6.09
C ARG A 102 0.86 -16.10 5.93
N LEU A 103 0.16 -15.77 7.02
CA LEU A 103 -0.90 -14.77 7.01
C LEU A 103 -0.38 -13.34 6.95
N GLU A 104 0.93 -13.14 7.18
CA GLU A 104 1.57 -11.82 7.23
C GLU A 104 0.81 -10.85 8.14
N ALA A 105 0.40 -11.35 9.32
CA ALA A 105 -0.26 -10.52 10.31
C ALA A 105 0.68 -9.40 10.78
N LEU A 106 0.14 -8.19 10.86
CA LEU A 106 0.89 -7.04 11.36
C LEU A 106 1.18 -7.19 12.85
N ASP A 107 0.20 -7.66 13.61
CA ASP A 107 0.32 -7.89 15.04
C ASP A 107 -0.62 -8.99 15.52
N TYR A 108 -0.34 -9.48 16.76
CA TYR A 108 -1.12 -10.46 17.48
C TYR A 108 -1.31 -9.97 18.92
N ILE A 109 -2.51 -9.50 19.24
CA ILE A 109 -2.84 -8.87 20.51
C ILE A 109 -3.66 -9.85 21.34
N VAL A 110 -3.16 -10.21 22.52
CA VAL A 110 -3.95 -11.01 23.47
C VAL A 110 -4.95 -10.11 24.19
N LYS A 111 -6.23 -10.52 24.21
CA LYS A 111 -7.30 -9.82 24.93
C LYS A 111 -6.90 -9.64 26.40
N GLY A 112 -6.94 -8.42 26.91
CA GLY A 112 -6.48 -8.07 28.26
C GLY A 112 -7.09 -6.79 28.78
N SER A 113 -6.40 -6.06 29.65
CA SER A 113 -6.90 -4.78 30.14
C SER A 113 -7.05 -3.76 29.01
N ARG A 114 -8.05 -2.88 29.11
CA ARG A 114 -8.32 -1.83 28.12
C ARG A 114 -7.07 -1.01 27.80
N GLY A 115 -6.28 -0.62 28.81
CA GLY A 115 -5.07 0.17 28.61
C GLY A 115 -3.98 -0.56 27.82
N ALA A 116 -3.80 -1.85 28.05
CA ALA A 116 -2.84 -2.67 27.30
C ALA A 116 -3.27 -2.82 25.83
N MET A 117 -4.56 -3.05 25.58
CA MET A 117 -5.12 -3.12 24.23
C MET A 117 -4.98 -1.79 23.50
N THR A 118 -5.32 -0.67 24.17
CA THR A 118 -5.21 0.67 23.59
C THR A 118 -3.79 0.96 23.09
N GLY A 119 -2.76 0.71 23.90
CA GLY A 119 -1.37 0.95 23.52
C GLY A 119 -0.89 0.06 22.35
N ARG A 120 -1.41 -1.17 22.23
CA ARG A 120 -1.08 -2.05 21.09
C ARG A 120 -1.80 -1.61 19.81
N VAL A 121 -3.08 -1.27 19.90
CA VAL A 121 -3.86 -0.74 18.77
C VAL A 121 -3.22 0.54 18.25
N GLN A 122 -2.84 1.47 19.13
CA GLN A 122 -2.14 2.69 18.75
C GLN A 122 -0.89 2.38 17.91
N LYS A 123 -0.01 1.51 18.40
CA LYS A 123 1.21 1.12 17.68
C LYS A 123 0.93 0.49 16.31
N CYS A 124 -0.14 -0.30 16.19
CA CYS A 124 -0.56 -0.86 14.91
C CYS A 124 -0.97 0.24 13.94
N LEU A 125 -1.81 1.20 14.37
CA LEU A 125 -2.26 2.31 13.51
C LEU A 125 -1.09 3.22 13.11
N GLU A 126 -0.18 3.55 14.03
CA GLU A 126 1.06 4.29 13.73
C GLU A 126 1.90 3.57 12.66
N SER A 127 2.13 2.27 12.83
CA SER A 127 2.90 1.46 11.86
C SER A 127 2.21 1.38 10.49
N ILE A 128 0.87 1.31 10.46
CA ILE A 128 0.10 1.34 9.21
C ILE A 128 0.24 2.71 8.54
N GLN A 129 0.10 3.79 9.31
CA GLN A 129 0.24 5.15 8.81
C GLN A 129 1.63 5.37 8.18
N GLU A 130 2.70 4.96 8.87
CA GLU A 130 4.06 5.03 8.36
C GLU A 130 4.22 4.23 7.05
N ARG A 131 3.69 3.00 6.98
CA ARG A 131 3.74 2.17 5.77
C ARG A 131 2.96 2.78 4.61
N MET A 132 1.81 3.38 4.90
CA MET A 132 0.99 4.06 3.89
C MET A 132 1.66 5.32 3.37
N GLN A 133 2.28 6.11 4.25
CA GLN A 133 3.06 7.28 3.86
C GLN A 133 4.29 6.87 3.02
N ALA A 134 4.97 5.79 3.38
CA ALA A 134 6.07 5.23 2.60
C ALA A 134 5.63 4.66 1.24
N GLN A 135 4.34 4.31 1.07
CA GLN A 135 3.76 3.82 -0.19
C GLN A 135 3.09 4.91 -1.02
N GLN A 136 2.89 6.11 -0.47
CA GLN A 136 2.44 7.25 -1.27
C GLN A 136 3.61 7.70 -2.18
N PRO A 137 3.42 7.73 -3.50
CA PRO A 137 4.41 8.33 -4.37
C PRO A 137 4.46 9.83 -4.04
N GLY A 138 5.49 10.25 -3.29
CA GLY A 138 5.71 11.67 -3.00
C GLY A 138 6.28 12.02 -1.63
N GLN A 139 6.33 11.15 -0.62
CA GLN A 139 6.98 11.49 0.64
C GLN A 139 7.83 10.32 1.18
N GLY A 140 9.14 10.37 0.92
CA GLY A 140 10.15 9.55 1.60
C GLY A 140 10.45 8.18 1.02
N SER A 141 9.89 7.76 -0.12
CA SER A 141 10.35 6.56 -0.81
C SER A 141 11.64 6.84 -1.57
N TYR A 142 12.62 5.95 -1.42
CA TYR A 142 13.88 6.06 -2.14
C TYR A 142 14.00 4.99 -3.22
N CYS A 143 14.42 5.40 -4.39
CA CYS A 143 14.85 4.52 -5.47
C CYS A 143 16.35 4.25 -5.33
N THR A 144 16.73 2.99 -5.22
CA THR A 144 18.15 2.62 -5.09
C THR A 144 18.70 2.26 -6.46
N VAL A 145 19.75 2.96 -6.87
CA VAL A 145 20.49 2.70 -8.11
C VAL A 145 21.97 2.45 -7.83
N LYS A 146 22.56 1.51 -8.57
CA LYS A 146 23.99 1.26 -8.52
C LYS A 146 24.65 1.87 -9.75
N ILE A 147 25.56 2.82 -9.51
CA ILE A 147 26.34 3.51 -10.55
C ILE A 147 27.81 3.18 -10.30
N LEU A 148 28.40 2.37 -11.17
CA LEU A 148 29.75 1.82 -10.98
C LEU A 148 29.86 1.11 -9.60
N ASP A 149 30.69 1.63 -8.71
CA ASP A 149 30.91 1.07 -7.36
C ASP A 149 30.11 1.77 -6.25
N THR A 150 29.28 2.75 -6.63
CA THR A 150 28.50 3.55 -5.68
C THR A 150 27.02 3.16 -5.72
N VAL A 151 26.43 2.95 -4.54
CA VAL A 151 24.98 2.79 -4.36
C VAL A 151 24.40 4.13 -3.95
N ARG A 152 23.43 4.64 -4.73
CA ARG A 152 22.76 5.90 -4.44
C ARG A 152 21.29 5.64 -4.08
N HIS A 153 20.82 6.31 -3.05
CA HIS A 153 19.41 6.34 -2.65
C HIS A 153 18.82 7.67 -3.10
N ILE A 154 17.94 7.62 -4.08
CA ILE A 154 17.36 8.78 -4.75
C ILE A 154 15.93 8.95 -4.31
N PRO A 155 15.52 10.11 -3.75
CA PRO A 155 14.13 10.36 -3.43
C PRO A 155 13.26 10.18 -4.68
N VAL A 156 12.20 9.36 -4.59
CA VAL A 156 11.32 9.07 -5.74
C VAL A 156 10.64 10.34 -6.26
N GLU A 157 10.37 11.28 -5.37
CA GLU A 157 9.78 12.59 -5.69
C GLU A 157 10.68 13.47 -6.58
N SER A 158 12.02 13.33 -6.46
CA SER A 158 12.97 14.06 -7.30
C SER A 158 13.12 13.47 -8.70
N ILE A 159 12.57 12.26 -8.96
CA ILE A 159 12.66 11.62 -10.27
C ILE A 159 11.55 12.18 -11.17
N LEU A 160 11.95 12.81 -12.26
CA LEU A 160 11.07 13.29 -13.31
C LEU A 160 10.64 12.15 -14.22
N TYR A 161 11.63 11.49 -14.83
CA TYR A 161 11.42 10.34 -15.70
C TYR A 161 12.70 9.53 -15.90
N LEU A 162 12.54 8.33 -16.42
CA LEU A 162 13.64 7.49 -16.91
C LEU A 162 13.54 7.35 -18.43
N GLU A 163 14.68 7.46 -19.10
CA GLU A 163 14.82 7.31 -20.54
C GLU A 163 15.74 6.11 -20.87
N ALA A 164 15.30 5.22 -21.75
CA ALA A 164 16.15 4.19 -22.33
C ALA A 164 16.96 4.77 -23.48
N VAL A 165 18.28 4.83 -23.29
CA VAL A 165 19.22 5.29 -24.31
C VAL A 165 19.68 4.09 -25.13
N GLY A 166 19.54 4.13 -26.44
CA GLY A 166 19.62 3.02 -27.39
C GLY A 166 20.89 2.16 -27.47
N ILE A 167 21.79 2.23 -26.48
CA ILE A 167 23.04 1.47 -26.45
C ILE A 167 23.15 0.68 -25.13
N ARG A 168 23.14 -0.66 -25.22
CA ARG A 168 23.52 -1.59 -24.13
C ARG A 168 22.79 -1.46 -22.80
N HIS A 169 21.46 -1.46 -22.78
CA HIS A 169 20.67 -1.41 -21.54
C HIS A 169 21.02 -0.21 -20.63
N THR A 170 21.40 0.91 -21.23
CA THR A 170 21.68 2.13 -20.50
C THR A 170 20.41 2.92 -20.28
N LEU A 171 20.17 3.33 -19.04
CA LEU A 171 19.10 4.25 -18.65
C LEU A 171 19.68 5.59 -18.23
N ARG A 172 18.95 6.64 -18.55
CA ARG A 172 19.11 7.97 -17.95
C ARG A 172 17.95 8.22 -17.02
N MET A 173 18.26 8.56 -15.78
CA MET A 173 17.30 9.04 -14.80
C MET A 173 17.44 10.55 -14.70
N HIS A 174 16.38 11.26 -15.06
CA HIS A 174 16.28 12.71 -15.00
C HIS A 174 15.71 13.09 -13.63
N LEU A 175 16.47 13.86 -12.87
CA LEU A 175 16.10 14.42 -11.58
C LEU A 175 15.91 15.94 -11.70
N ASP A 176 15.45 16.59 -10.62
CA ASP A 176 15.26 18.03 -10.62
C ASP A 176 16.53 18.80 -10.96
N ASP A 177 17.68 18.39 -10.43
CA ASP A 177 18.95 19.12 -10.52
C ASP A 177 20.09 18.34 -11.20
N GLU A 178 19.88 17.05 -11.50
CA GLU A 178 20.93 16.22 -12.08
C GLU A 178 20.41 15.13 -13.01
N LEU A 179 21.32 14.57 -13.82
CA LEU A 179 21.08 13.46 -14.71
C LEU A 179 22.00 12.31 -14.33
N LEU A 180 21.44 11.13 -14.10
CA LEU A 180 22.19 9.93 -13.78
C LEU A 180 22.13 8.93 -14.93
N GLU A 181 23.27 8.35 -15.27
CA GLU A 181 23.37 7.33 -16.31
C GLU A 181 23.92 6.02 -15.71
N PHE A 182 23.20 4.92 -15.94
CA PHE A 182 23.54 3.61 -15.39
C PHE A 182 22.95 2.46 -16.20
N ASN A 183 23.46 1.24 -15.99
CA ASN A 183 22.98 0.05 -16.69
C ASN A 183 21.79 -0.57 -15.97
N SER A 184 20.61 -0.58 -16.63
CA SER A 184 19.41 -1.25 -16.15
C SER A 184 18.35 -1.31 -17.27
N SER A 185 17.11 -1.74 -16.93
CA SER A 185 15.98 -1.77 -17.85
C SER A 185 14.80 -0.98 -17.31
N LEU A 186 14.00 -0.39 -18.21
CA LEU A 186 12.77 0.28 -17.81
C LEU A 186 11.73 -0.68 -17.19
N ASP A 187 11.77 -1.97 -17.57
CA ASP A 187 10.85 -2.98 -16.99
C ASP A 187 11.19 -3.25 -15.53
N HIS A 188 12.47 -3.27 -15.17
CA HIS A 188 12.90 -3.36 -13.77
C HIS A 188 12.36 -2.17 -12.95
N PHE A 189 12.50 -0.94 -13.45
CA PHE A 189 12.03 0.26 -12.76
C PHE A 189 10.50 0.38 -12.76
N THR A 190 9.80 -0.12 -13.77
CA THR A 190 8.33 -0.20 -13.76
C THR A 190 7.83 -1.08 -12.61
N GLN A 191 8.51 -2.21 -12.33
CA GLN A 191 8.18 -3.07 -11.19
C GLN A 191 8.56 -2.44 -9.85
N GLN A 192 9.74 -1.81 -9.77
CA GLN A 192 10.27 -1.20 -8.54
C GLN A 192 9.48 0.04 -8.11
N LEU A 193 9.10 0.91 -9.05
CA LEU A 193 8.43 2.19 -8.79
C LEU A 193 6.89 2.08 -8.83
N GLY A 194 6.36 0.97 -9.34
CA GLY A 194 4.94 0.65 -9.34
C GLY A 194 4.05 1.68 -10.02
N ASP A 195 2.81 1.83 -9.52
CA ASP A 195 1.76 2.66 -10.12
C ASP A 195 2.05 4.17 -10.08
N GLY A 196 3.04 4.61 -9.29
CA GLY A 196 3.50 6.00 -9.25
C GLY A 196 4.17 6.45 -10.56
N PHE A 197 4.58 5.49 -11.40
CA PHE A 197 5.23 5.77 -12.68
C PHE A 197 4.45 5.18 -13.85
N TRP A 198 4.42 5.93 -14.93
CA TRP A 198 3.69 5.54 -16.14
C TRP A 198 4.62 5.25 -17.31
N ARG A 199 4.53 4.04 -17.87
CA ARG A 199 5.23 3.66 -19.09
C ARG A 199 4.53 4.28 -20.31
N CYS A 200 4.72 5.57 -20.53
CA CYS A 200 4.09 6.31 -21.62
C CYS A 200 4.65 5.97 -23.02
N HIS A 201 5.89 5.44 -23.07
CA HIS A 201 6.56 5.04 -24.30
C HIS A 201 7.53 3.86 -24.06
N ARG A 202 7.89 3.13 -25.13
CA ARG A 202 8.89 2.06 -25.03
C ARG A 202 10.23 2.53 -24.44
N SER A 203 10.55 3.81 -24.60
CA SER A 203 11.80 4.43 -24.12
C SER A 203 11.60 5.37 -22.94
N PHE A 204 10.38 5.59 -22.44
CA PHE A 204 10.12 6.53 -21.35
C PHE A 204 9.22 5.94 -20.27
N LEU A 205 9.65 6.11 -19.01
CA LEU A 205 8.90 5.83 -17.79
C LEU A 205 8.80 7.13 -16.98
N VAL A 206 7.63 7.72 -16.86
CA VAL A 206 7.39 9.07 -16.34
C VAL A 206 6.76 9.01 -14.97
N ASN A 207 7.20 9.86 -14.04
CA ASN A 207 6.59 10.04 -12.74
C ASN A 207 5.21 10.71 -12.89
N ARG A 208 4.15 10.03 -12.49
CA ARG A 208 2.77 10.53 -12.64
C ARG A 208 2.52 11.82 -11.87
N SER A 209 3.15 12.00 -10.70
CA SER A 209 3.01 13.20 -9.87
C SER A 209 3.64 14.45 -10.49
N ARG A 210 4.55 14.27 -11.45
CA ARG A 210 5.28 15.34 -12.15
C ARG A 210 4.68 15.66 -13.53
N ILE A 211 3.57 15.01 -13.92
CA ILE A 211 2.90 15.28 -15.21
C ILE A 211 2.05 16.54 -15.08
N ARG A 212 2.38 17.54 -15.89
CA ARG A 212 1.60 18.78 -16.02
C ARG A 212 0.46 18.64 -17.06
N ALA A 213 0.77 18.05 -18.21
CA ALA A 213 -0.20 17.88 -19.30
C ALA A 213 0.14 16.68 -20.18
N VAL A 214 -0.90 16.11 -20.83
CA VAL A 214 -0.75 15.08 -21.86
C VAL A 214 -1.34 15.57 -23.17
N HIS A 215 -0.47 15.82 -24.15
CA HIS A 215 -0.82 16.35 -25.47
C HIS A 215 -1.12 15.20 -26.43
N LEU A 216 -2.38 14.77 -26.49
CA LEU A 216 -2.79 13.59 -27.27
C LEU A 216 -2.60 13.77 -28.79
N LYS A 217 -2.70 14.99 -29.33
CA LYS A 217 -2.50 15.26 -30.78
C LYS A 217 -1.00 15.18 -31.13
N GLU A 218 -0.16 15.77 -30.29
CA GLU A 218 1.29 15.88 -30.46
C GLU A 218 2.03 14.62 -30.01
N GLN A 219 1.32 13.72 -29.30
CA GLN A 219 1.87 12.49 -28.72
C GLN A 219 3.04 12.76 -27.80
N THR A 220 2.87 13.71 -26.87
CA THR A 220 3.85 14.07 -25.85
C THR A 220 3.22 14.15 -24.46
N VAL A 221 4.05 13.96 -23.44
CA VAL A 221 3.74 14.17 -22.03
C VAL A 221 4.61 15.32 -21.55
N GLU A 222 4.01 16.41 -21.10
CA GLU A 222 4.68 17.58 -20.55
C GLU A 222 4.80 17.44 -19.02
N LEU A 223 5.98 17.69 -18.49
CA LEU A 223 6.28 17.68 -17.05
C LEU A 223 6.19 19.08 -16.44
N ASP A 224 6.16 19.14 -15.13
CA ASP A 224 6.05 20.39 -14.36
C ASP A 224 7.27 21.31 -14.54
N ASN A 225 8.44 20.77 -14.86
CA ASN A 225 9.66 21.50 -15.18
C ASN A 225 9.71 22.00 -16.66
N GLY A 226 8.69 21.67 -17.49
CA GLY A 226 8.60 22.05 -18.90
C GLY A 226 9.26 21.07 -19.88
N GLU A 227 9.90 20.00 -19.41
CA GLU A 227 10.41 18.94 -20.27
C GLU A 227 9.28 18.10 -20.88
N THR A 228 9.56 17.44 -22.00
CA THR A 228 8.56 16.63 -22.70
C THR A 228 9.09 15.23 -23.02
N CYS A 229 8.26 14.21 -22.78
CA CYS A 229 8.51 12.83 -23.14
C CYS A 229 7.57 12.38 -24.27
N LEU A 230 8.00 11.40 -25.08
CA LEU A 230 7.17 10.83 -26.14
C LEU A 230 6.03 9.97 -25.58
N LEU A 231 4.87 10.04 -26.21
CA LEU A 231 3.71 9.22 -25.89
C LEU A 231 3.46 8.20 -27.00
N SER A 232 3.43 6.91 -26.66
CA SER A 232 3.13 5.84 -27.61
C SER A 232 1.63 5.79 -27.97
N ARG A 233 1.30 5.21 -29.13
CA ARG A 233 -0.11 5.02 -29.54
C ARG A 233 -0.88 4.15 -28.54
N LYS A 234 -0.24 3.12 -28.00
CA LYS A 234 -0.83 2.22 -26.99
C LYS A 234 -1.14 2.98 -25.70
N ALA A 235 -0.17 3.67 -25.11
CA ALA A 235 -0.36 4.45 -23.90
C ALA A 235 -1.39 5.56 -24.05
N LYS A 236 -1.48 6.17 -25.25
CA LYS A 236 -2.53 7.14 -25.60
C LYS A 236 -3.94 6.53 -25.55
N SER A 237 -4.12 5.28 -26.00
CA SER A 237 -5.44 4.62 -25.94
C SER A 237 -5.83 4.26 -24.52
N GLU A 238 -4.88 3.84 -23.68
CA GLU A 238 -5.09 3.57 -22.26
C GLU A 238 -5.48 4.84 -21.49
N TYR A 239 -4.79 5.95 -21.71
CA TYR A 239 -5.07 7.24 -21.06
C TYR A 239 -6.45 7.85 -21.41
N ARG A 240 -7.07 7.46 -22.53
CA ARG A 240 -8.41 7.91 -22.92
C ARG A 240 -9.54 7.08 -22.29
N ALA A 241 -9.21 5.93 -21.72
CA ALA A 241 -10.18 5.01 -21.12
C ALA A 241 -10.44 5.30 -19.63
N ASP A 242 -9.58 6.13 -19.00
CA ASP A 242 -9.72 6.67 -17.66
C ASP A 242 -10.38 8.07 -17.71
#